data_ba3ce832cbfd3a5aadc25e8538a2b00b
#
_entry.id   ba3ce832cbfd3a5aadc25e8538a2b00b
#
_cell.length_a   1.000
_cell.length_b   1.000
_cell.length_c   1.000
_cell.angle_alpha   90.00
_cell.angle_beta   90.00
_cell.angle_gamma   90.00
#
_symmetry.space_group_name_H-M   'P 1'
#
loop_
_entity.id
_entity.type
_entity.pdbx_description
1 polymer ?
#
loop_
_entity_poly.entity_id
_entity_poly.type
_entity_poly.pdbx_seq_one_letter_code
_entity_poly.pdbx_strand_id
1 'polypeptide(L)'
;MDNNSNINERRHVARQLSFALYSASNRVIRLHRPFLEPLGLTYPQFLVMLALYEGTPRTVGEVGQELGMDNGTLTPLLKRLESAGLVTRTRDQQDERRVLIDLTEAGKALREAACSIPEKIETACRLSDEDLAELRDTLNGLAIPRQATPTLHTT
;
A
#
# COMPACT_ATOMS: atom_id res chain seq x y z
N MET A 1 -38.29 -1.71 -23.18
CA MET A 1 -38.54 -2.07 -21.77
C MET A 1 -37.22 -2.28 -21.09
N ASP A 2 -37.01 -1.52 -20.06
CA ASP A 2 -36.07 -1.66 -18.94
C ASP A 2 -34.60 -1.20 -19.03
N ASN A 3 -34.36 -0.10 -19.75
CA ASN A 3 -33.07 0.59 -19.55
C ASN A 3 -33.03 1.40 -18.21
N ASN A 4 -34.21 1.74 -17.67
CA ASN A 4 -34.36 2.57 -16.48
C ASN A 4 -34.18 1.77 -15.17
N SER A 5 -34.57 0.49 -15.16
CA SER A 5 -34.37 -0.41 -14.01
C SER A 5 -32.89 -0.70 -13.78
N ASN A 6 -32.12 -0.92 -14.85
CA ASN A 6 -30.69 -1.20 -14.81
C ASN A 6 -29.87 0.02 -14.36
N ILE A 7 -30.32 1.25 -14.68
CA ILE A 7 -29.68 2.49 -14.24
C ILE A 7 -29.93 2.74 -12.75
N ASN A 8 -31.13 2.44 -12.26
CA ASN A 8 -31.45 2.58 -10.83
C ASN A 8 -30.73 1.53 -9.97
N GLU A 9 -30.58 0.31 -10.48
CA GLU A 9 -29.82 -0.74 -9.80
C GLU A 9 -28.33 -0.40 -9.65
N ARG A 10 -27.73 0.24 -10.65
CA ARG A 10 -26.32 0.70 -10.61
C ARG A 10 -26.08 1.88 -9.67
N ARG A 11 -27.12 2.63 -9.30
CA ARG A 11 -27.03 3.75 -8.34
C ARG A 11 -27.00 3.30 -6.88
N HIS A 12 -27.41 2.07 -6.59
CA HIS A 12 -27.30 1.53 -5.23
C HIS A 12 -25.83 1.36 -4.84
N VAL A 13 -25.44 2.01 -3.76
CA VAL A 13 -24.06 1.97 -3.20
C VAL A 13 -23.52 0.53 -3.10
N ALA A 14 -24.36 -0.40 -2.65
CA ALA A 14 -23.96 -1.80 -2.47
C ALA A 14 -23.61 -2.54 -3.79
N ARG A 15 -24.01 -1.99 -4.96
CA ARG A 15 -23.74 -2.58 -6.27
C ARG A 15 -22.61 -1.89 -7.04
N GLN A 16 -22.01 -0.84 -6.47
CA GLN A 16 -20.89 -0.14 -7.10
C GLN A 16 -19.60 -0.91 -6.87
N LEU A 17 -18.84 -1.11 -7.95
CA LEU A 17 -17.52 -1.77 -7.88
C LEU A 17 -16.57 -1.03 -6.93
N SER A 18 -16.51 0.30 -7.05
CA SER A 18 -15.64 1.12 -6.19
C SER A 18 -16.01 1.00 -4.71
N PHE A 19 -17.30 0.93 -4.37
CA PHE A 19 -17.72 0.69 -3.00
C PHE A 19 -17.36 -0.73 -2.51
N ALA A 20 -17.51 -1.74 -3.35
CA ALA A 20 -17.14 -3.11 -3.03
C ALA A 20 -15.63 -3.21 -2.71
N LEU A 21 -14.79 -2.60 -3.55
CA LEU A 21 -13.33 -2.53 -3.34
C LEU A 21 -12.97 -1.77 -2.06
N TYR A 22 -13.57 -0.59 -1.85
CA TYR A 22 -13.37 0.21 -0.64
C TYR A 22 -13.75 -0.57 0.63
N SER A 23 -14.93 -1.18 0.63
CA SER A 23 -15.44 -1.95 1.75
C SER A 23 -14.59 -3.19 2.03
N ALA A 24 -14.20 -3.94 0.98
CA ALA A 24 -13.33 -5.09 1.10
C ALA A 24 -11.95 -4.70 1.63
N SER A 25 -11.33 -3.65 1.07
CA SER A 25 -10.05 -3.11 1.52
C SER A 25 -10.08 -2.75 3.01
N ASN A 26 -11.11 -2.02 3.44
CA ASN A 26 -11.25 -1.64 4.85
C ASN A 26 -11.41 -2.86 5.78
N ARG A 27 -12.12 -3.90 5.33
CA ARG A 27 -12.25 -5.15 6.12
C ARG A 27 -10.91 -5.87 6.24
N VAL A 28 -10.18 -6.03 5.14
CA VAL A 28 -8.87 -6.68 5.13
C VAL A 28 -7.85 -5.91 5.96
N ILE A 29 -7.82 -4.57 5.82
CA ILE A 29 -6.93 -3.72 6.63
C ILE A 29 -7.24 -3.88 8.13
N ARG A 30 -8.51 -3.97 8.52
CA ARG A 30 -8.88 -4.21 9.91
C ARG A 30 -8.41 -5.57 10.46
N LEU A 31 -8.29 -6.59 9.60
CA LEU A 31 -7.72 -7.89 10.02
C LEU A 31 -6.24 -7.79 10.43
N HIS A 32 -5.52 -6.80 9.92
CA HIS A 32 -4.12 -6.56 10.29
C HIS A 32 -3.97 -5.96 11.70
N ARG A 33 -4.99 -5.28 12.19
CA ARG A 33 -4.89 -4.48 13.42
C ARG A 33 -4.36 -5.25 14.64
N PRO A 34 -4.85 -6.47 14.97
CA PRO A 34 -4.34 -7.21 16.13
C PRO A 34 -2.87 -7.58 16.03
N PHE A 35 -2.34 -7.68 14.80
CA PHE A 35 -0.93 -8.00 14.56
C PHE A 35 -0.04 -6.77 14.49
N LEU A 36 -0.58 -5.62 14.08
CA LEU A 36 0.16 -4.37 13.94
C LEU A 36 0.24 -3.55 15.23
N GLU A 37 -0.79 -3.59 16.07
CA GLU A 37 -0.80 -2.89 17.36
C GLU A 37 0.41 -3.25 18.26
N PRO A 38 0.77 -4.53 18.42
CA PRO A 38 1.97 -4.89 19.21
C PRO A 38 3.28 -4.37 18.62
N LEU A 39 3.32 -4.10 17.30
CA LEU A 39 4.49 -3.55 16.61
C LEU A 39 4.51 -2.02 16.61
N GLY A 40 3.45 -1.38 17.07
CA GLY A 40 3.28 0.08 17.04
C GLY A 40 3.14 0.66 15.62
N LEU A 41 2.65 -0.15 14.67
CA LEU A 41 2.54 0.21 13.25
C LEU A 41 1.10 0.41 12.83
N THR A 42 0.87 1.43 11.99
CA THR A 42 -0.33 1.50 11.14
C THR A 42 -0.15 0.66 9.88
N TYR A 43 -1.23 0.33 9.18
CA TYR A 43 -1.12 -0.45 7.94
C TYR A 43 -0.24 0.22 6.86
N PRO A 44 -0.35 1.53 6.57
CA PRO A 44 0.56 2.18 5.64
C PRO A 44 2.03 2.15 6.07
N GLN A 45 2.32 2.31 7.37
CA GLN A 45 3.68 2.17 7.91
C GLN A 45 4.21 0.74 7.75
N PHE A 46 3.37 -0.24 7.98
CA PHE A 46 3.69 -1.66 7.76
C PHE A 46 4.10 -1.94 6.31
N LEU A 47 3.39 -1.38 5.32
CA LEU A 47 3.76 -1.51 3.91
C LEU A 47 5.15 -0.93 3.64
N VAL A 48 5.47 0.24 4.20
CA VAL A 48 6.80 0.84 4.09
C VAL A 48 7.87 -0.06 4.70
N MET A 49 7.62 -0.62 5.89
CA MET A 49 8.56 -1.53 6.53
C MET A 49 8.78 -2.79 5.69
N LEU A 50 7.72 -3.39 5.12
CA LEU A 50 7.86 -4.54 4.22
C LEU A 50 8.76 -4.23 3.02
N ALA A 51 8.54 -3.08 2.36
CA ALA A 51 9.36 -2.65 1.24
C ALA A 51 10.85 -2.49 1.64
N LEU A 52 11.11 -1.98 2.83
CA LEU A 52 12.48 -1.84 3.36
C LEU A 52 13.10 -3.18 3.75
N TYR A 53 12.30 -4.17 4.15
CA TYR A 53 12.80 -5.52 4.44
C TYR A 53 13.24 -6.28 3.19
N GLU A 54 12.73 -5.93 2.02
CA GLU A 54 13.19 -6.49 0.74
C GLU A 54 14.56 -5.95 0.32
N GLY A 55 14.91 -4.74 0.74
CA GLY A 55 16.21 -4.15 0.49
C GLY A 55 16.32 -2.73 1.04
N THR A 56 17.46 -2.43 1.63
CA THR A 56 17.77 -1.13 2.25
C THR A 56 19.30 -0.88 2.14
N PRO A 57 19.81 0.37 2.02
CA PRO A 57 19.02 1.61 1.94
C PRO A 57 18.29 1.79 0.61
N ARG A 58 17.17 2.52 0.63
CA ARG A 58 16.36 2.84 -0.56
C ARG A 58 16.00 4.32 -0.57
N THR A 59 15.85 4.88 -1.75
CA THR A 59 15.36 6.26 -1.87
C THR A 59 13.87 6.35 -1.60
N VAL A 60 13.40 7.52 -1.18
CA VAL A 60 11.96 7.81 -1.03
C VAL A 60 11.20 7.53 -2.33
N GLY A 61 11.80 7.87 -3.48
CA GLY A 61 11.19 7.63 -4.80
C GLY A 61 11.01 6.14 -5.12
N GLU A 62 12.01 5.29 -4.81
CA GLU A 62 11.93 3.84 -5.02
C GLU A 62 10.83 3.20 -4.16
N VAL A 63 10.75 3.58 -2.89
CA VAL A 63 9.70 3.09 -1.98
C VAL A 63 8.32 3.56 -2.46
N GLY A 64 8.20 4.82 -2.87
CA GLY A 64 6.94 5.38 -3.39
C GLY A 64 6.49 4.70 -4.68
N GLN A 65 7.40 4.41 -5.60
CA GLN A 65 7.10 3.71 -6.84
C GLN A 65 6.58 2.29 -6.59
N GLU A 66 7.22 1.55 -5.70
CA GLU A 66 6.83 0.19 -5.36
C GLU A 66 5.45 0.13 -4.69
N LEU A 67 5.18 1.03 -3.75
CA LEU A 67 3.93 1.07 -3.00
C LEU A 67 2.81 1.83 -3.72
N GLY A 68 3.08 2.46 -4.86
CA GLY A 68 2.13 3.34 -5.55
C GLY A 68 1.75 4.58 -4.73
N MET A 69 2.64 5.06 -3.87
CA MET A 69 2.45 6.23 -3.02
C MET A 69 3.21 7.43 -3.57
N ASP A 70 2.54 8.59 -3.58
CA ASP A 70 3.21 9.86 -3.86
C ASP A 70 4.05 10.36 -2.66
N ASN A 71 4.92 11.33 -2.91
CA ASN A 71 5.79 11.90 -1.87
C ASN A 71 4.99 12.60 -0.77
N GLY A 72 3.83 13.17 -1.09
CA GLY A 72 2.96 13.84 -0.12
C GLY A 72 2.39 12.85 0.90
N THR A 73 2.08 11.64 0.46
CA THR A 73 1.61 10.54 1.31
C THR A 73 2.75 9.87 2.07
N LEU A 74 3.87 9.60 1.38
CA LEU A 74 4.98 8.82 1.93
C LEU A 74 5.81 9.60 2.96
N THR A 75 6.06 10.89 2.72
CA THR A 75 6.91 11.71 3.61
C THR A 75 6.41 11.76 5.07
N PRO A 76 5.11 11.98 5.35
CA PRO A 76 4.62 11.92 6.73
C PRO A 76 4.77 10.54 7.38
N LEU A 77 4.60 9.45 6.61
CA LEU A 77 4.79 8.08 7.10
C LEU A 77 6.23 7.85 7.52
N LEU A 78 7.18 8.24 6.68
CA LEU A 78 8.62 8.11 6.97
C LEU A 78 9.04 8.95 8.17
N LYS A 79 8.52 10.17 8.31
CA LYS A 79 8.78 11.01 9.50
C LYS A 79 8.30 10.34 10.80
N ARG A 80 7.13 9.70 10.77
CA ARG A 80 6.60 8.99 11.94
C ARG A 80 7.42 7.73 12.25
N LEU A 81 7.85 6.98 11.25
CA LEU A 81 8.73 5.82 11.44
C LEU A 81 10.10 6.23 11.98
N GLU A 82 10.66 7.34 11.52
CA GLU A 82 11.90 7.92 12.04
C GLU A 82 11.74 8.35 13.50
N SER A 83 10.63 9.06 13.83
CA SER A 83 10.33 9.47 15.21
C SER A 83 10.10 8.26 16.13
N ALA A 84 9.61 7.14 15.61
CA ALA A 84 9.48 5.88 16.33
C ALA A 84 10.82 5.12 16.46
N GLY A 85 11.90 5.62 15.86
CA GLY A 85 13.22 5.01 15.91
C GLY A 85 13.38 3.75 15.07
N LEU A 86 12.50 3.52 14.08
CA LEU A 86 12.51 2.31 13.25
C LEU A 86 13.28 2.48 11.94
N VAL A 87 13.39 3.71 11.45
CA VAL A 87 14.16 4.05 10.25
C VAL A 87 15.01 5.28 10.47
N THR A 88 16.03 5.45 9.64
CA THR A 88 16.82 6.68 9.50
C THR A 88 16.54 7.30 8.13
N ARG A 89 16.68 8.61 8.04
CA ARG A 89 16.56 9.39 6.81
C ARG A 89 17.82 10.23 6.65
N THR A 90 18.58 9.95 5.59
CA THR A 90 19.81 10.67 5.28
C THR A 90 19.77 11.21 3.86
N ARG A 91 20.39 12.37 3.63
CA ARG A 91 20.60 12.83 2.26
C ARG A 91 21.67 11.99 1.58
N ASP A 92 21.42 11.67 0.31
CA ASP A 92 22.39 10.95 -0.49
C ASP A 92 23.63 11.85 -0.73
N GLN A 93 24.82 11.34 -0.44
CA GLN A 93 26.06 12.10 -0.65
C GLN A 93 26.40 12.34 -2.12
N GLN A 94 25.85 11.50 -3.00
CA GLN A 94 26.07 11.61 -4.45
C GLN A 94 25.05 12.52 -5.15
N ASP A 95 23.83 12.63 -4.58
CA ASP A 95 22.78 13.51 -5.08
C ASP A 95 21.93 14.03 -3.90
N GLU A 96 22.20 15.26 -3.47
CA GLU A 96 21.52 15.90 -2.34
C GLU A 96 19.99 16.05 -2.49
N ARG A 97 19.47 15.84 -3.71
CA ARG A 97 18.02 15.84 -3.98
C ARG A 97 17.36 14.54 -3.53
N ARG A 98 18.16 13.49 -3.30
CA ARG A 98 17.68 12.17 -2.92
C ARG A 98 17.79 11.98 -1.40
N VAL A 99 16.75 11.44 -0.81
CA VAL A 99 16.74 11.02 0.59
C VAL A 99 16.75 9.50 0.65
N LEU A 100 17.73 8.95 1.33
CA LEU A 100 17.89 7.52 1.58
C LEU A 100 17.20 7.16 2.90
N ILE A 101 16.48 6.07 2.87
CA ILE A 101 15.82 5.46 4.01
C ILE A 101 16.53 4.16 4.32
N ASP A 102 16.91 3.99 5.57
CA ASP A 102 17.51 2.76 6.07
C ASP A 102 16.85 2.29 7.37
N LEU A 103 16.96 1.01 7.66
CA LEU A 103 16.43 0.42 8.88
C LEU A 103 17.41 0.63 10.05
N THR A 104 16.87 1.03 11.20
CA THR A 104 17.61 0.97 12.47
C THR A 104 17.67 -0.47 12.98
N GLU A 105 18.46 -0.73 14.02
CA GLU A 105 18.45 -2.05 14.68
C GLU A 105 17.07 -2.38 15.27
N ALA A 106 16.35 -1.39 15.80
CA ALA A 106 14.97 -1.56 16.25
C ALA A 106 14.03 -1.90 15.10
N GLY A 107 14.18 -1.25 13.92
CA GLY A 107 13.42 -1.58 12.73
C GLY A 107 13.70 -2.99 12.22
N LYS A 108 14.95 -3.42 12.20
CA LYS A 108 15.35 -4.78 11.82
C LYS A 108 14.79 -5.83 12.78
N ALA A 109 14.72 -5.53 14.07
CA ALA A 109 14.20 -6.45 15.09
C ALA A 109 12.71 -6.79 14.89
N LEU A 110 11.93 -5.94 14.24
CA LEU A 110 10.51 -6.21 13.93
C LEU A 110 10.31 -7.10 12.70
N ARG A 111 11.36 -7.40 11.92
CA ARG A 111 11.25 -8.05 10.61
C ARG A 111 10.51 -9.38 10.68
N GLU A 112 10.90 -10.26 11.59
CA GLU A 112 10.29 -11.59 11.69
C GLU A 112 8.78 -11.51 11.97
N ALA A 113 8.39 -10.71 12.96
CA ALA A 113 7.00 -10.51 13.33
C ALA A 113 6.20 -9.85 12.18
N ALA A 114 6.75 -8.82 11.54
CA ALA A 114 6.10 -8.12 10.44
C ALA A 114 5.94 -9.02 9.20
N CYS A 115 6.99 -9.73 8.79
CA CYS A 115 6.97 -10.60 7.61
C CYS A 115 6.08 -11.85 7.78
N SER A 116 5.68 -12.21 8.99
CA SER A 116 4.73 -13.30 9.25
C SER A 116 3.26 -12.87 9.10
N ILE A 117 2.98 -11.58 9.07
CA ILE A 117 1.58 -11.07 9.04
C ILE A 117 0.85 -11.44 7.75
N PRO A 118 1.43 -11.30 6.53
CA PRO A 118 0.72 -11.62 5.29
C PRO A 118 0.09 -13.01 5.29
N GLU A 119 0.82 -14.04 5.68
CA GLU A 119 0.33 -15.41 5.76
C GLU A 119 -0.85 -15.56 6.74
N LYS A 120 -0.79 -14.87 7.89
CA LYS A 120 -1.88 -14.87 8.87
C LYS A 120 -3.15 -14.21 8.30
N ILE A 121 -3.00 -13.16 7.51
CA ILE A 121 -4.12 -12.47 6.85
C ILE A 121 -4.72 -13.35 5.76
N GLU A 122 -3.90 -13.98 4.93
CA GLU A 122 -4.37 -14.89 3.88
C GLU A 122 -5.18 -16.04 4.49
N THR A 123 -4.68 -16.65 5.55
CA THR A 123 -5.41 -17.68 6.32
C THR A 123 -6.76 -17.15 6.86
N ALA A 124 -6.79 -15.92 7.38
CA ALA A 124 -8.01 -15.31 7.91
C ALA A 124 -9.04 -14.97 6.82
N CYS A 125 -8.62 -14.77 5.58
CA CYS A 125 -9.53 -14.51 4.46
C CYS A 125 -10.35 -15.74 4.04
N ARG A 126 -9.99 -16.95 4.46
CA ARG A 126 -10.70 -18.20 4.16
C ARG A 126 -10.87 -18.48 2.66
N LEU A 127 -9.92 -18.05 1.86
CA LEU A 127 -9.82 -18.34 0.44
C LEU A 127 -8.72 -19.39 0.23
N SER A 128 -8.83 -20.18 -0.82
CA SER A 128 -7.74 -21.05 -1.25
C SER A 128 -6.60 -20.22 -1.83
N ASP A 129 -5.40 -20.79 -1.92
CA ASP A 129 -4.25 -20.10 -2.54
C ASP A 129 -4.52 -19.74 -4.01
N GLU A 130 -5.28 -20.60 -4.71
CA GLU A 130 -5.71 -20.37 -6.10
C GLU A 130 -6.67 -19.17 -6.18
N ASP A 131 -7.70 -19.11 -5.32
CA ASP A 131 -8.66 -18.00 -5.28
C ASP A 131 -7.98 -16.69 -4.92
N LEU A 132 -7.02 -16.71 -3.99
CA LEU A 132 -6.22 -15.53 -3.61
C LEU A 132 -5.37 -15.03 -4.78
N ALA A 133 -4.74 -15.94 -5.52
CA ALA A 133 -3.94 -15.59 -6.69
C ALA A 133 -4.83 -14.98 -7.79
N GLU A 134 -5.96 -15.60 -8.11
CA GLU A 134 -6.91 -15.11 -9.12
C GLU A 134 -7.47 -13.73 -8.74
N LEU A 135 -7.86 -13.54 -7.46
CA LEU A 135 -8.35 -12.26 -6.99
C LEU A 135 -7.28 -11.17 -7.09
N ARG A 136 -6.04 -11.47 -6.70
CA ARG A 136 -4.91 -10.56 -6.79
C ARG A 136 -4.63 -10.14 -8.23
N ASP A 137 -4.63 -11.10 -9.16
CA ASP A 137 -4.43 -10.85 -10.58
C ASP A 137 -5.57 -10.00 -11.18
N THR A 138 -6.81 -10.28 -10.80
CA THR A 138 -7.98 -9.50 -11.21
C THR A 138 -7.87 -8.05 -10.71
N LEU A 139 -7.49 -7.83 -9.45
CA LEU A 139 -7.33 -6.50 -8.87
C LEU A 139 -6.17 -5.74 -9.52
N ASN A 140 -5.06 -6.40 -9.79
CA ASN A 140 -3.92 -5.79 -10.50
C ASN A 140 -4.27 -5.41 -11.94
N GLY A 141 -5.13 -6.19 -12.60
CA GLY A 141 -5.65 -5.91 -13.94
C GLY A 141 -6.59 -4.71 -14.01
N LEU A 142 -7.11 -4.22 -12.87
CA LEU A 142 -7.94 -3.01 -12.80
C LEU A 142 -7.11 -1.72 -12.89
N ALA A 143 -5.79 -1.77 -13.08
CA ALA A 143 -4.96 -0.59 -13.21
C ALA A 143 -5.46 0.27 -14.38
N ILE A 144 -5.99 1.45 -14.07
CA ILE A 144 -6.41 2.43 -15.07
C ILE A 144 -5.13 2.97 -15.73
N PRO A 145 -4.99 2.91 -17.08
CA PRO A 145 -3.87 3.53 -17.76
C PRO A 145 -3.79 5.01 -17.36
N ARG A 146 -2.59 5.48 -17.00
CA ARG A 146 -2.37 6.92 -16.80
C ARG A 146 -2.84 7.62 -18.07
N GLN A 147 -3.83 8.51 -17.98
CA GLN A 147 -4.23 9.34 -19.10
C GLN A 147 -2.99 10.09 -19.57
N ALA A 148 -2.61 9.86 -20.82
CA ALA A 148 -1.60 10.69 -21.47
C ALA A 148 -2.08 12.13 -21.36
N THR A 149 -1.26 13.00 -20.79
CA THR A 149 -1.52 14.43 -20.70
C THR A 149 -1.83 14.93 -22.12
N PRO A 150 -2.98 15.60 -22.38
CA PRO A 150 -3.25 16.15 -23.68
C PRO A 150 -2.14 17.15 -24.00
N THR A 151 -1.36 16.90 -25.04
CA THR A 151 -0.45 17.89 -25.62
C THR A 151 -1.32 19.01 -26.17
N LEU A 152 -1.37 20.14 -25.48
CA LEU A 152 -1.94 21.37 -26.03
C LEU A 152 -1.08 21.77 -27.23
N HIS A 153 -1.54 21.41 -28.40
CA HIS A 153 -1.05 22.03 -29.62
C HIS A 153 -1.57 23.48 -29.66
N THR A 154 -0.72 24.40 -29.28
CA THR A 154 -0.92 25.83 -29.54
C THR A 154 -0.72 26.05 -31.03
N THR A 155 -1.79 26.41 -31.71
CA THR A 155 -1.78 26.98 -33.07
C THR A 155 -1.52 28.46 -32.98
#